data_5f3a290efadcf562de2a6a3377dae2e2
#
_entry.id   5f3a290efadcf562de2a6a3377dae2e2
#
_cell.length_a   1.000
_cell.length_b   1.000
_cell.length_c   1.000
_cell.angle_alpha   90.00
_cell.angle_beta   90.00
_cell.angle_gamma   90.00
#
_symmetry.space_group_name_H-M   'P 1'
#
loop_
_entity.id
_entity.type
_entity.pdbx_description
1 polymer ?
#
loop_
_entity_poly.entity_id
_entity_poly.type
_entity_poly.pdbx_seq_one_letter_code
_entity_poly.pdbx_strand_id
1 'polypeptide(L)'
;MAVFFGGLAYGINNFKLYDLYKAYFVKSSFIEENYVEPKETKLIFPEKKRNVIYIYLESMENSYMSKDLGGMEEVNLIPKLTQLANEGYSFSDTDNKFVGPKTPVGSQWSLASMTNQMTGLPMKVPGDNNTYGSSGNFFPGAWTFGDVLNNEGYEQTVMVGANAKFGGLEYLFSSHGNYKVMDYNFAIENGFLPNNYKQFWGFEDDKLYKFAKDEITRLYNTGKPFNMTLETADTHMPGYVSPQIENVFNNQYANAIYYSQNEVYKFVQWIKQQPFYDNTTIILIGDHLSMCSDFFKNVNKNYNRTQYNLIINPSPELEISKTCFNNRIWSNYDMYPTVLAAMGVKIDGNRLALGTNLFSNEPTVFERYGYDYVNKELAKKVSDEVDGFLKELSRSEIISKSLDNYGYILLVDNIDEAG
;
A
#
# COMPACT_ATOMS: atom_id res chain seq x y z
N MET A 1 -39.31 27.66 -0.73
CA MET A 1 -38.38 27.46 0.41
C MET A 1 -38.10 25.99 0.71
N ALA A 2 -39.09 25.13 0.96
CA ALA A 2 -38.84 23.71 1.27
C ALA A 2 -38.02 22.95 0.19
N VAL A 3 -38.28 23.19 -1.08
CA VAL A 3 -37.53 22.57 -2.22
C VAL A 3 -36.09 23.06 -2.25
N PHE A 4 -35.84 24.34 -1.95
CA PHE A 4 -34.50 24.92 -1.90
C PHE A 4 -33.67 24.30 -0.75
N PHE A 5 -34.22 24.25 0.47
CA PHE A 5 -33.54 23.63 1.60
C PHE A 5 -33.38 22.11 1.43
N GLY A 6 -34.36 21.44 0.84
CA GLY A 6 -34.24 20.01 0.50
C GLY A 6 -33.16 19.75 -0.53
N GLY A 7 -33.09 20.55 -1.59
CA GLY A 7 -32.04 20.46 -2.61
C GLY A 7 -30.66 20.79 -2.06
N LEU A 8 -30.55 21.79 -1.19
CA LEU A 8 -29.29 22.16 -0.51
C LEU A 8 -28.82 21.03 0.42
N ALA A 9 -29.72 20.49 1.26
CA ALA A 9 -29.40 19.37 2.15
C ALA A 9 -29.01 18.11 1.36
N TYR A 10 -29.71 17.82 0.27
CA TYR A 10 -29.36 16.72 -0.64
C TYR A 10 -27.99 16.94 -1.29
N GLY A 11 -27.70 18.14 -1.77
CA GLY A 11 -26.39 18.50 -2.34
C GLY A 11 -25.27 18.41 -1.32
N ILE A 12 -25.45 18.96 -0.12
CA ILE A 12 -24.46 18.89 0.98
C ILE A 12 -24.14 17.43 1.32
N ASN A 13 -25.15 16.57 1.39
CA ASN A 13 -24.98 15.16 1.77
C ASN A 13 -24.38 14.33 0.63
N ASN A 14 -24.89 14.47 -0.61
CA ASN A 14 -24.39 13.68 -1.75
C ASN A 14 -23.02 14.10 -2.25
N PHE A 15 -22.69 15.39 -2.21
CA PHE A 15 -21.35 15.89 -2.58
C PHE A 15 -20.39 15.91 -1.38
N LYS A 16 -20.79 15.37 -0.22
CA LYS A 16 -19.97 15.34 1.01
C LYS A 16 -19.32 16.69 1.33
N LEU A 17 -20.05 17.80 1.09
CA LEU A 17 -19.50 19.14 1.23
C LEU A 17 -19.00 19.45 2.65
N TYR A 18 -19.60 18.82 3.65
CA TYR A 18 -19.12 18.96 5.04
C TYR A 18 -17.77 18.27 5.27
N ASP A 19 -17.55 17.12 4.64
CA ASP A 19 -16.25 16.43 4.73
C ASP A 19 -15.19 17.20 3.95
N LEU A 20 -15.55 17.72 2.79
CA LEU A 20 -14.71 18.64 2.02
C LEU A 20 -14.34 19.88 2.83
N TYR A 21 -15.32 20.54 3.49
CA TYR A 21 -15.06 21.66 4.38
C TYR A 21 -14.07 21.31 5.49
N LYS A 22 -14.25 20.16 6.15
CA LYS A 22 -13.29 19.71 7.19
C LYS A 22 -11.90 19.51 6.62
N ALA A 23 -11.79 18.86 5.46
CA ALA A 23 -10.51 18.55 4.83
C ALA A 23 -9.70 19.80 4.46
N TYR A 24 -10.38 20.91 4.15
CA TYR A 24 -9.72 22.16 3.74
C TYR A 24 -9.61 23.24 4.80
N PHE A 25 -10.52 23.28 5.78
CA PHE A 25 -10.62 24.40 6.70
C PHE A 25 -10.51 24.06 8.16
N VAL A 26 -10.73 22.80 8.57
CA VAL A 26 -10.62 22.38 9.97
C VAL A 26 -9.28 21.70 10.18
N LYS A 27 -8.34 22.41 10.82
CA LYS A 27 -7.00 21.89 11.11
C LYS A 27 -7.02 20.84 12.22
N SER A 28 -6.09 19.88 12.14
CA SER A 28 -5.80 18.91 13.18
C SER A 28 -4.28 18.84 13.39
N SER A 29 -3.85 18.81 14.63
CA SER A 29 -2.47 18.57 15.06
C SER A 29 -2.19 17.07 15.30
N PHE A 30 -3.15 16.20 15.00
CA PHE A 30 -3.06 14.78 15.36
C PHE A 30 -1.80 14.09 14.80
N ILE A 31 -1.43 14.40 13.56
CA ILE A 31 -0.22 13.82 12.94
C ILE A 31 1.01 14.33 13.71
N GLU A 32 1.16 15.62 13.93
CA GLU A 32 2.27 16.23 14.69
C GLU A 32 2.45 15.62 16.07
N GLU A 33 1.35 15.50 16.82
CA GLU A 33 1.34 14.98 18.18
C GLU A 33 1.69 13.49 18.28
N ASN A 34 1.54 12.74 17.20
CA ASN A 34 1.70 11.29 17.19
C ASN A 34 2.81 10.78 16.28
N TYR A 35 3.42 11.65 15.48
CA TYR A 35 4.49 11.30 14.56
C TYR A 35 5.79 10.99 15.31
N VAL A 36 6.39 9.85 14.97
CA VAL A 36 7.74 9.47 15.41
C VAL A 36 8.67 9.59 14.22
N GLU A 37 9.64 10.52 14.28
CA GLU A 37 10.55 10.83 13.16
C GLU A 37 11.43 9.62 12.81
N PRO A 38 11.24 8.99 11.64
CA PRO A 38 11.99 7.79 11.29
C PRO A 38 13.50 8.04 11.09
N LYS A 39 13.90 9.25 10.65
CA LYS A 39 15.31 9.62 10.49
C LYS A 39 16.06 9.69 11.81
N GLU A 40 15.36 10.04 12.89
CA GLU A 40 15.93 10.19 14.23
C GLU A 40 15.81 8.92 15.07
N THR A 41 14.91 8.01 14.66
CA THR A 41 14.69 6.76 15.37
C THR A 41 15.88 5.82 15.16
N LYS A 42 16.42 5.30 16.26
CA LYS A 42 17.52 4.33 16.20
C LYS A 42 17.03 3.00 15.63
N LEU A 43 17.58 2.61 14.47
CA LEU A 43 17.36 1.33 13.82
C LEU A 43 18.64 0.50 13.90
N ILE A 44 18.53 -0.75 14.34
CA ILE A 44 19.66 -1.68 14.43
C ILE A 44 19.36 -2.86 13.52
N PHE A 45 20.04 -2.91 12.39
CA PHE A 45 19.95 -4.01 11.44
C PHE A 45 20.72 -5.24 11.95
N PRO A 46 20.29 -6.48 11.61
CA PRO A 46 21.08 -7.66 11.87
C PRO A 46 22.38 -7.63 11.07
N GLU A 47 23.43 -8.29 11.56
CA GLU A 47 24.73 -8.37 10.85
C GLU A 47 24.54 -8.91 9.42
N LYS A 48 23.78 -9.98 9.27
CA LYS A 48 23.35 -10.49 7.97
C LYS A 48 21.99 -9.90 7.59
N LYS A 49 22.01 -8.84 6.80
CA LYS A 49 20.80 -8.17 6.29
C LYS A 49 19.95 -9.14 5.48
N ARG A 50 18.64 -9.17 5.76
CA ARG A 50 17.68 -10.03 5.05
C ARG A 50 17.16 -9.35 3.80
N ASN A 51 16.96 -10.13 2.75
CA ASN A 51 16.19 -9.68 1.60
C ASN A 51 14.71 -9.55 1.97
N VAL A 52 13.99 -8.72 1.23
CA VAL A 52 12.55 -8.62 1.32
C VAL A 52 11.92 -8.73 -0.07
N ILE A 53 10.84 -9.50 -0.18
CA ILE A 53 9.97 -9.54 -1.34
C ILE A 53 8.60 -9.07 -0.88
N TYR A 54 8.20 -7.88 -1.34
CA TYR A 54 6.97 -7.20 -0.93
C TYR A 54 5.96 -7.28 -2.07
N ILE A 55 4.84 -7.96 -1.86
CA ILE A 55 3.82 -8.19 -2.90
C ILE A 55 2.51 -7.53 -2.47
N TYR A 56 2.18 -6.43 -3.13
CA TYR A 56 0.87 -5.80 -3.08
C TYR A 56 -0.06 -6.58 -4.00
N LEU A 57 -1.08 -7.16 -3.40
CA LEU A 57 -2.10 -7.94 -4.11
C LEU A 57 -3.29 -7.01 -4.40
N GLU A 58 -3.45 -6.61 -5.65
CA GLU A 58 -4.53 -5.73 -6.08
C GLU A 58 -5.88 -6.23 -5.55
N SER A 59 -6.59 -5.36 -4.80
CA SER A 59 -7.95 -5.62 -4.29
C SER A 59 -8.13 -6.94 -3.53
N MET A 60 -7.08 -7.51 -2.94
CA MET A 60 -7.16 -8.81 -2.27
C MET A 60 -7.68 -8.69 -0.84
N GLU A 61 -8.79 -9.37 -0.57
CA GLU A 61 -9.53 -9.27 0.69
C GLU A 61 -9.72 -10.62 1.38
N ASN A 62 -9.87 -10.56 2.70
CA ASN A 62 -10.33 -11.70 3.50
C ASN A 62 -11.80 -12.06 3.24
N SER A 63 -12.59 -11.12 2.73
CA SER A 63 -13.99 -11.34 2.33
C SER A 63 -14.18 -12.42 1.28
N TYR A 64 -13.16 -12.73 0.48
CA TYR A 64 -13.18 -13.79 -0.53
C TYR A 64 -13.07 -15.21 0.04
N MET A 65 -12.79 -15.35 1.31
CA MET A 65 -12.84 -16.63 2.01
C MET A 65 -14.29 -17.11 2.21
N SER A 66 -14.44 -18.38 2.51
CA SER A 66 -15.74 -18.94 2.88
C SER A 66 -16.22 -18.46 4.25
N LYS A 67 -17.53 -18.51 4.45
CA LYS A 67 -18.20 -18.06 5.69
C LYS A 67 -17.70 -18.73 6.96
N ASP A 68 -17.36 -20.02 6.89
CA ASP A 68 -16.77 -20.75 8.01
C ASP A 68 -15.39 -20.26 8.42
N LEU A 69 -14.68 -19.56 7.52
CA LEU A 69 -13.42 -18.87 7.78
C LEU A 69 -13.60 -17.38 8.13
N GLY A 70 -14.82 -16.89 8.21
CA GLY A 70 -15.15 -15.49 8.47
C GLY A 70 -15.25 -14.61 7.22
N GLY A 71 -15.14 -15.20 6.03
CA GLY A 71 -15.39 -14.53 4.76
C GLY A 71 -16.87 -14.36 4.43
N MET A 72 -17.17 -13.94 3.22
CA MET A 72 -18.56 -13.72 2.77
C MET A 72 -19.07 -14.77 1.79
N GLU A 73 -18.20 -15.60 1.24
CA GLU A 73 -18.50 -16.53 0.16
C GLU A 73 -19.00 -17.88 0.67
N GLU A 74 -19.79 -18.59 -0.14
CA GLU A 74 -20.16 -19.99 0.15
C GLU A 74 -18.98 -20.94 -0.09
N VAL A 75 -18.12 -20.61 -1.04
CA VAL A 75 -16.91 -21.37 -1.39
C VAL A 75 -15.72 -20.44 -1.29
N ASN A 76 -14.66 -20.88 -0.62
CA ASN A 76 -13.44 -20.11 -0.50
C ASN A 76 -12.81 -19.84 -1.88
N LEU A 77 -12.78 -18.58 -2.33
CA LEU A 77 -12.18 -18.17 -3.59
C LEU A 77 -10.65 -18.06 -3.53
N ILE A 78 -10.07 -18.03 -2.33
CA ILE A 78 -8.63 -17.89 -2.10
C ILE A 78 -8.03 -19.05 -1.27
N PRO A 79 -8.29 -20.32 -1.61
CA PRO A 79 -7.88 -21.46 -0.78
C PRO A 79 -6.36 -21.60 -0.65
N LYS A 80 -5.59 -21.20 -1.66
CA LYS A 80 -4.13 -21.27 -1.62
C LYS A 80 -3.52 -20.16 -0.75
N LEU A 81 -4.10 -18.96 -0.77
CA LEU A 81 -3.71 -17.90 0.17
C LEU A 81 -4.10 -18.26 1.59
N THR A 82 -5.27 -18.89 1.80
CA THR A 82 -5.67 -19.44 3.11
C THR A 82 -4.68 -20.51 3.60
N GLN A 83 -4.21 -21.37 2.69
CA GLN A 83 -3.17 -22.36 3.00
C GLN A 83 -1.87 -21.66 3.42
N LEU A 84 -1.38 -20.69 2.66
CA LEU A 84 -0.16 -19.94 2.98
C LEU A 84 -0.25 -19.22 4.32
N ALA A 85 -1.41 -18.69 4.68
CA ALA A 85 -1.63 -18.02 5.95
C ALA A 85 -1.40 -18.94 7.17
N ASN A 86 -1.46 -20.26 7.00
CA ASN A 86 -1.09 -21.22 8.05
C ASN A 86 0.43 -21.42 8.19
N GLU A 87 1.21 -20.91 7.25
CA GLU A 87 2.67 -21.05 7.21
C GLU A 87 3.41 -19.76 7.62
N GLY A 88 2.67 -18.70 8.01
CA GLY A 88 3.20 -17.39 8.36
C GLY A 88 2.38 -16.68 9.42
N TYR A 89 2.59 -15.39 9.51
CA TYR A 89 1.99 -14.52 10.51
C TYR A 89 1.01 -13.54 9.85
N SER A 90 -0.22 -13.51 10.35
CA SER A 90 -1.26 -12.55 9.98
C SER A 90 -1.73 -11.82 11.24
N PHE A 91 -2.07 -10.54 11.12
CA PHE A 91 -2.59 -9.73 12.21
C PHE A 91 -4.07 -9.51 12.04
N SER A 92 -4.84 -9.63 13.12
CA SER A 92 -6.29 -9.55 13.13
C SER A 92 -6.80 -8.55 14.18
N ASP A 93 -7.89 -7.85 13.86
CA ASP A 93 -8.57 -6.97 14.81
C ASP A 93 -9.63 -7.68 15.68
N THR A 94 -9.76 -8.99 15.52
CA THR A 94 -10.65 -9.85 16.31
C THR A 94 -9.95 -11.16 16.70
N ASP A 95 -10.68 -12.05 17.37
CA ASP A 95 -10.22 -13.42 17.64
C ASP A 95 -10.14 -14.28 16.38
N ASN A 96 -10.81 -13.89 15.29
CA ASN A 96 -10.72 -14.58 14.02
C ASN A 96 -9.41 -14.21 13.33
N LYS A 97 -8.62 -15.21 12.93
CA LYS A 97 -7.32 -15.05 12.25
C LYS A 97 -7.39 -14.21 10.96
N PHE A 98 -8.50 -14.23 10.27
CA PHE A 98 -8.64 -13.66 8.94
C PHE A 98 -9.40 -12.33 8.90
N VAL A 99 -9.23 -11.48 9.89
CA VAL A 99 -9.75 -10.11 9.90
C VAL A 99 -8.57 -9.14 9.91
N GLY A 100 -8.29 -8.53 8.76
CA GLY A 100 -7.12 -7.71 8.53
C GLY A 100 -7.26 -6.24 8.99
N PRO A 101 -6.47 -5.34 8.39
CA PRO A 101 -6.39 -3.94 8.82
C PRO A 101 -7.67 -3.15 8.62
N LYS A 102 -7.82 -2.11 9.41
CA LYS A 102 -8.77 -1.03 9.14
C LYS A 102 -8.27 -0.18 7.97
N THR A 103 -9.20 0.38 7.20
CA THR A 103 -8.91 1.24 6.05
C THR A 103 -9.30 2.68 6.37
N PRO A 104 -8.43 3.50 7.00
CA PRO A 104 -8.72 4.89 7.34
C PRO A 104 -8.72 5.79 6.10
N VAL A 105 -9.09 7.05 6.30
CA VAL A 105 -8.98 8.10 5.27
C VAL A 105 -7.56 8.16 4.72
N GLY A 106 -7.43 8.21 3.39
CA GLY A 106 -6.14 8.25 2.70
C GLY A 106 -5.47 6.89 2.54
N SER A 107 -6.27 5.78 2.50
CA SER A 107 -5.81 4.39 2.34
C SER A 107 -6.65 3.58 1.34
N GLN A 108 -7.54 4.22 0.55
CA GLN A 108 -8.60 3.50 -0.16
C GLN A 108 -8.29 3.12 -1.60
N TRP A 109 -7.09 3.39 -2.12
CA TRP A 109 -6.63 3.02 -3.46
C TRP A 109 -5.15 2.65 -3.45
N SER A 110 -4.67 1.96 -4.47
CA SER A 110 -3.32 1.34 -4.52
C SER A 110 -2.21 2.30 -4.09
N LEU A 111 -2.07 3.45 -4.78
CA LEU A 111 -1.02 4.42 -4.43
C LEU A 111 -1.11 4.91 -2.99
N ALA A 112 -2.32 5.20 -2.48
CA ALA A 112 -2.50 5.65 -1.10
C ALA A 112 -2.09 4.58 -0.10
N SER A 113 -2.51 3.35 -0.33
CA SER A 113 -2.14 2.23 0.53
C SER A 113 -0.63 1.97 0.52
N MET A 114 0.00 1.96 -0.67
CA MET A 114 1.46 1.84 -0.78
C MET A 114 2.18 2.98 -0.06
N THR A 115 1.71 4.22 -0.25
CA THR A 115 2.25 5.38 0.47
C THR A 115 2.15 5.19 1.98
N ASN A 116 1.00 4.73 2.49
CA ASN A 116 0.84 4.47 3.92
C ASN A 116 1.83 3.43 4.43
N GLN A 117 2.00 2.34 3.69
CA GLN A 117 2.87 1.23 4.07
C GLN A 117 4.36 1.58 3.94
N MET A 118 4.68 2.51 3.05
CA MET A 118 6.06 2.97 2.85
C MET A 118 6.46 4.10 3.81
N THR A 119 5.49 4.95 4.23
CA THR A 119 5.78 6.18 4.98
C THR A 119 5.20 6.19 6.40
N GLY A 120 4.22 5.33 6.70
CA GLY A 120 3.43 5.41 7.93
C GLY A 120 2.51 6.64 8.00
N LEU A 121 2.17 7.25 6.86
CA LEU A 121 1.39 8.49 6.76
C LEU A 121 0.17 8.33 5.84
N PRO A 122 -0.95 9.03 6.08
CA PRO A 122 -2.09 9.05 5.16
C PRO A 122 -1.76 9.82 3.89
N MET A 123 -2.18 9.28 2.73
CA MET A 123 -2.13 10.03 1.49
C MET A 123 -3.42 10.82 1.31
N LYS A 124 -3.35 12.13 1.47
CA LYS A 124 -4.46 13.05 1.22
C LYS A 124 -4.17 13.88 -0.03
N VAL A 125 -4.90 13.62 -1.08
CA VAL A 125 -4.85 14.44 -2.31
C VAL A 125 -6.19 15.12 -2.49
N PRO A 126 -6.20 16.42 -2.81
CA PRO A 126 -7.41 17.12 -3.18
C PRO A 126 -7.90 16.64 -4.55
N GLY A 127 -9.05 15.98 -4.59
CA GLY A 127 -9.68 15.53 -5.84
C GLY A 127 -9.04 14.30 -6.48
N ASP A 128 -9.61 13.84 -7.60
CA ASP A 128 -9.16 12.69 -8.39
C ASP A 128 -7.97 13.06 -9.30
N ASN A 129 -6.91 13.62 -8.73
CA ASN A 129 -5.76 14.03 -9.53
C ASN A 129 -4.74 12.91 -9.67
N ASN A 130 -4.79 12.15 -10.77
CA ASN A 130 -3.84 11.09 -11.11
C ASN A 130 -2.42 11.61 -11.43
N THR A 131 -2.14 12.89 -11.17
CA THR A 131 -0.84 13.52 -11.45
C THR A 131 -0.04 13.83 -10.19
N TYR A 132 -0.46 13.33 -9.02
CA TYR A 132 0.27 13.58 -7.78
C TYR A 132 1.73 13.12 -7.89
N GLY A 133 2.65 13.98 -7.48
CA GLY A 133 4.09 13.70 -7.59
C GLY A 133 4.69 13.89 -8.99
N SER A 134 3.89 14.25 -10.03
CA SER A 134 4.39 14.47 -11.39
C SER A 134 5.42 15.58 -11.54
N SER A 135 5.55 16.45 -10.55
CA SER A 135 6.64 17.42 -10.41
C SER A 135 8.00 16.79 -10.06
N GLY A 136 8.05 15.46 -9.82
CA GLY A 136 9.24 14.73 -9.40
C GLY A 136 9.49 14.73 -7.89
N ASN A 137 8.53 15.24 -7.10
CA ASN A 137 8.62 15.27 -5.64
C ASN A 137 7.36 14.64 -5.05
N PHE A 138 7.52 13.44 -4.51
CA PHE A 138 6.44 12.72 -3.85
C PHE A 138 6.73 12.67 -2.35
N PHE A 139 5.94 13.34 -1.51
CA PHE A 139 6.14 13.41 -0.06
C PHE A 139 7.61 13.70 0.34
N PRO A 140 8.21 14.80 -0.13
CA PRO A 140 9.66 15.03 -0.04
C PRO A 140 10.20 15.08 1.40
N GLY A 141 9.37 15.41 2.39
CA GLY A 141 9.75 15.38 3.81
C GLY A 141 9.67 14.00 4.46
N ALA A 142 8.98 13.04 3.84
CA ALA A 142 8.84 11.69 4.41
C ALA A 142 10.15 10.89 4.27
N TRP A 143 10.46 10.09 5.30
CA TRP A 143 11.53 9.10 5.26
C TRP A 143 10.90 7.72 5.15
N THR A 144 10.98 7.14 3.96
CA THR A 144 10.23 5.93 3.63
C THR A 144 10.98 4.66 4.01
N PHE A 145 10.25 3.54 4.01
CA PHE A 145 10.83 2.19 4.07
C PHE A 145 11.93 2.00 3.02
N GLY A 146 11.70 2.48 1.78
CA GLY A 146 12.70 2.43 0.72
C GLY A 146 13.95 3.26 1.02
N ASP A 147 13.80 4.45 1.62
CA ASP A 147 14.94 5.31 2.00
C ASP A 147 15.77 4.63 3.10
N VAL A 148 15.13 4.01 4.09
CA VAL A 148 15.81 3.22 5.12
C VAL A 148 16.64 2.11 4.50
N LEU A 149 16.06 1.34 3.57
CA LEU A 149 16.77 0.24 2.92
C LEU A 149 17.90 0.72 2.00
N ASN A 150 17.67 1.81 1.25
CA ASN A 150 18.70 2.40 0.39
C ASN A 150 19.91 2.86 1.22
N ASN A 151 19.65 3.51 2.37
CA ASN A 151 20.71 3.95 3.28
C ASN A 151 21.51 2.76 3.85
N GLU A 152 20.89 1.61 3.95
CA GLU A 152 21.51 0.34 4.39
C GLU A 152 22.14 -0.47 3.24
N GLY A 153 22.19 0.08 2.03
CA GLY A 153 22.87 -0.51 0.87
C GLY A 153 22.10 -1.59 0.13
N TYR A 154 20.79 -1.63 0.30
CA TYR A 154 19.93 -2.53 -0.47
C TYR A 154 19.85 -2.11 -1.93
N GLU A 155 19.80 -3.10 -2.82
CA GLU A 155 19.40 -2.89 -4.22
C GLU A 155 17.89 -3.10 -4.33
N GLN A 156 17.18 -2.10 -4.91
CA GLN A 156 15.72 -2.07 -4.86
C GLN A 156 15.11 -2.02 -6.26
N THR A 157 14.10 -2.86 -6.49
CA THR A 157 13.31 -2.85 -7.72
C THR A 157 11.83 -2.86 -7.36
N VAL A 158 11.02 -2.03 -8.04
CA VAL A 158 9.57 -2.13 -8.06
C VAL A 158 9.13 -2.55 -9.47
N MET A 159 8.20 -3.51 -9.53
CA MET A 159 7.66 -4.01 -10.80
C MET A 159 6.14 -4.04 -10.76
N VAL A 160 5.51 -3.50 -11.81
CA VAL A 160 4.06 -3.44 -11.99
C VAL A 160 3.69 -3.76 -13.43
N GLY A 161 2.58 -4.47 -13.65
CA GLY A 161 2.10 -4.79 -14.99
C GLY A 161 1.49 -3.60 -15.75
N ALA A 162 1.15 -2.52 -15.07
CA ALA A 162 0.57 -1.29 -15.62
C ALA A 162 1.63 -0.22 -15.92
N ASN A 163 1.20 0.90 -16.53
CA ASN A 163 2.03 2.08 -16.65
C ASN A 163 2.12 2.77 -15.28
N ALA A 164 3.31 2.79 -14.67
CA ALA A 164 3.54 3.32 -13.33
C ALA A 164 3.30 4.85 -13.19
N LYS A 165 3.26 5.59 -14.30
CA LYS A 165 2.87 7.02 -14.29
C LYS A 165 1.41 7.23 -13.96
N PHE A 166 0.57 6.24 -14.27
CA PHE A 166 -0.83 6.29 -13.90
C PHE A 166 -0.96 6.29 -12.37
N GLY A 167 -1.73 7.22 -11.84
CA GLY A 167 -1.91 7.39 -10.40
C GLY A 167 -0.69 7.94 -9.65
N GLY A 168 0.49 8.05 -10.28
CA GLY A 168 1.69 8.62 -9.65
C GLY A 168 2.61 7.60 -8.95
N LEU A 169 2.42 6.32 -9.17
CA LEU A 169 3.22 5.25 -8.54
C LEU A 169 4.71 5.38 -8.88
N GLU A 170 5.05 5.70 -10.13
CA GLU A 170 6.43 5.95 -10.53
C GLU A 170 7.10 7.00 -9.64
N TYR A 171 6.36 8.07 -9.29
CA TYR A 171 6.92 9.18 -8.52
C TYR A 171 7.19 8.82 -7.06
N LEU A 172 6.36 7.96 -6.44
CA LEU A 172 6.63 7.43 -5.12
C LEU A 172 7.98 6.71 -5.08
N PHE A 173 8.19 5.77 -6.00
CA PHE A 173 9.38 4.92 -6.00
C PHE A 173 10.62 5.59 -6.62
N SER A 174 10.47 6.55 -7.52
CA SER A 174 11.59 7.30 -8.07
C SER A 174 12.08 8.43 -7.16
N SER A 175 11.20 8.98 -6.30
CA SER A 175 11.56 10.02 -5.33
C SER A 175 12.22 9.47 -4.07
N HIS A 176 11.94 8.20 -3.74
CA HIS A 176 12.36 7.55 -2.51
C HIS A 176 13.06 6.23 -2.77
N GLY A 177 14.06 5.90 -1.96
CA GLY A 177 14.69 4.59 -1.90
C GLY A 177 15.50 4.18 -3.14
N ASN A 178 15.65 5.03 -4.14
CA ASN A 178 16.42 4.75 -5.36
C ASN A 178 16.01 3.44 -6.05
N TYR A 179 14.71 3.22 -6.22
CA TYR A 179 14.20 2.02 -6.87
C TYR A 179 14.42 2.04 -8.39
N LYS A 180 14.78 0.89 -8.95
CA LYS A 180 14.59 0.62 -10.37
C LYS A 180 13.10 0.35 -10.62
N VAL A 181 12.45 1.20 -11.41
CA VAL A 181 11.04 1.01 -11.79
C VAL A 181 10.97 0.18 -13.06
N MET A 182 10.28 -0.97 -12.98
CA MET A 182 10.04 -1.87 -14.11
C MET A 182 8.54 -1.99 -14.35
N ASP A 183 8.01 -1.12 -15.18
CA ASP A 183 6.60 -1.04 -15.54
C ASP A 183 6.31 -1.58 -16.94
N TYR A 184 5.08 -1.42 -17.40
CA TYR A 184 4.68 -1.79 -18.76
C TYR A 184 5.56 -1.14 -19.85
N ASN A 185 5.86 0.15 -19.72
CA ASN A 185 6.70 0.85 -20.70
C ASN A 185 8.12 0.30 -20.68
N PHE A 186 8.69 0.07 -19.49
CA PHE A 186 9.99 -0.57 -19.34
C PHE A 186 10.04 -1.94 -20.04
N ALA A 187 8.98 -2.76 -19.90
CA ALA A 187 8.92 -4.08 -20.52
C ALA A 187 8.90 -4.02 -22.06
N ILE A 188 8.22 -3.02 -22.63
CA ILE A 188 8.23 -2.77 -24.08
C ILE A 188 9.60 -2.27 -24.55
N GLU A 189 10.13 -1.22 -23.91
CA GLU A 189 11.38 -0.56 -24.29
C GLU A 189 12.60 -1.47 -24.20
N ASN A 190 12.58 -2.43 -23.28
CA ASN A 190 13.66 -3.39 -23.08
C ASN A 190 13.41 -4.74 -23.78
N GLY A 191 12.38 -4.85 -24.62
CA GLY A 191 12.13 -6.04 -25.43
C GLY A 191 11.61 -7.27 -24.67
N PHE A 192 11.10 -7.10 -23.44
CA PHE A 192 10.46 -8.17 -22.68
C PHE A 192 9.11 -8.54 -23.30
N LEU A 193 8.47 -7.56 -23.94
CA LEU A 193 7.21 -7.68 -24.64
C LEU A 193 7.30 -7.06 -26.04
N PRO A 194 6.53 -7.57 -27.02
CA PRO A 194 6.41 -6.92 -28.33
C PRO A 194 5.84 -5.50 -28.21
N ASN A 195 6.25 -4.59 -29.11
CA ASN A 195 5.84 -3.17 -29.09
C ASN A 195 4.32 -2.94 -29.11
N ASN A 196 3.54 -3.86 -29.63
CA ASN A 196 2.08 -3.79 -29.72
C ASN A 196 1.38 -4.66 -28.68
N TYR A 197 2.12 -5.22 -27.73
CA TYR A 197 1.54 -6.02 -26.67
C TYR A 197 0.80 -5.13 -25.68
N LYS A 198 -0.45 -5.43 -25.42
CA LYS A 198 -1.22 -4.83 -24.33
C LYS A 198 -2.35 -5.78 -23.93
N GLN A 199 -2.36 -6.15 -22.66
CA GLN A 199 -3.45 -6.89 -22.03
C GLN A 199 -3.89 -6.14 -20.79
N PHE A 200 -5.20 -5.93 -20.64
CA PHE A 200 -5.82 -5.26 -19.49
C PHE A 200 -5.16 -3.91 -19.18
N TRP A 201 -4.46 -3.75 -18.07
CA TRP A 201 -3.76 -2.52 -17.69
C TRP A 201 -2.38 -2.34 -18.34
N GLY A 202 -1.85 -3.39 -18.97
CA GLY A 202 -0.55 -3.40 -19.63
C GLY A 202 -0.11 -4.83 -19.95
N PHE A 203 0.34 -5.58 -18.94
CA PHE A 203 0.55 -7.02 -19.02
C PHE A 203 0.05 -7.72 -17.75
N GLU A 204 -0.37 -8.96 -17.93
CA GLU A 204 -0.99 -9.81 -16.92
C GLU A 204 0.00 -10.33 -15.85
N ASP A 205 -0.55 -10.73 -14.70
CA ASP A 205 0.22 -11.12 -13.50
C ASP A 205 1.11 -12.36 -13.73
N ASP A 206 0.76 -13.27 -14.63
CA ASP A 206 1.62 -14.41 -14.96
C ASP A 206 2.96 -13.96 -15.58
N LYS A 207 2.95 -12.91 -16.41
CA LYS A 207 4.15 -12.27 -16.93
C LYS A 207 4.89 -11.47 -15.88
N LEU A 208 4.15 -10.78 -15.00
CA LEU A 208 4.72 -10.06 -13.84
C LEU A 208 5.60 -11.03 -13.05
N TYR A 209 5.07 -12.20 -12.67
CA TYR A 209 5.84 -13.18 -11.91
C TYR A 209 7.00 -13.80 -12.71
N LYS A 210 6.83 -13.98 -14.01
CA LYS A 210 7.94 -14.44 -14.86
C LYS A 210 9.10 -13.44 -14.85
N PHE A 211 8.83 -12.15 -15.10
CA PHE A 211 9.86 -11.13 -15.11
C PHE A 211 10.45 -10.89 -13.72
N ALA A 212 9.62 -11.00 -12.68
CA ALA A 212 10.06 -10.90 -11.30
C ALA A 212 11.06 -11.99 -10.91
N LYS A 213 10.87 -13.23 -11.39
CA LYS A 213 11.84 -14.33 -11.17
C LYS A 213 13.21 -14.01 -11.75
N ASP A 214 13.24 -13.46 -12.96
CA ASP A 214 14.47 -13.08 -13.64
C ASP A 214 15.17 -11.92 -12.89
N GLU A 215 14.41 -10.90 -12.49
CA GLU A 215 14.97 -9.75 -11.76
C GLU A 215 15.42 -10.11 -10.33
N ILE A 216 14.68 -10.93 -9.60
CA ILE A 216 15.10 -11.43 -8.28
C ILE A 216 16.39 -12.25 -8.40
N THR A 217 16.51 -13.09 -9.45
CA THR A 217 17.74 -13.85 -9.72
C THR A 217 18.90 -12.89 -10.00
N ARG A 218 18.68 -11.84 -10.79
CA ARG A 218 19.69 -10.78 -11.02
C ARG A 218 20.09 -10.10 -9.71
N LEU A 219 19.12 -9.67 -8.90
CA LEU A 219 19.35 -9.02 -7.62
C LEU A 219 20.18 -9.92 -6.68
N TYR A 220 19.80 -11.18 -6.54
CA TYR A 220 20.53 -12.14 -5.72
C TYR A 220 21.99 -12.30 -6.16
N ASN A 221 22.24 -12.34 -7.48
CA ASN A 221 23.57 -12.50 -8.05
C ASN A 221 24.48 -11.26 -7.83
N THR A 222 23.94 -10.11 -7.40
CA THR A 222 24.76 -8.97 -7.02
C THR A 222 25.50 -9.16 -5.70
N GLY A 223 25.07 -10.11 -4.89
CA GLY A 223 25.60 -10.35 -3.53
C GLY A 223 25.18 -9.30 -2.51
N LYS A 224 24.40 -8.29 -2.88
CA LYS A 224 23.85 -7.28 -1.97
C LYS A 224 22.51 -7.74 -1.39
N PRO A 225 22.11 -7.23 -0.22
CA PRO A 225 20.74 -7.39 0.22
C PRO A 225 19.81 -6.67 -0.77
N PHE A 226 18.63 -7.22 -1.02
CA PHE A 226 17.71 -6.67 -1.99
C PHE A 226 16.28 -6.53 -1.48
N ASN A 227 15.56 -5.59 -2.09
CA ASN A 227 14.13 -5.41 -1.97
C ASN A 227 13.50 -5.55 -3.36
N MET A 228 12.61 -6.52 -3.51
CA MET A 228 11.77 -6.66 -4.69
C MET A 228 10.32 -6.37 -4.33
N THR A 229 9.79 -5.27 -4.82
CA THR A 229 8.40 -4.85 -4.63
C THR A 229 7.60 -5.16 -5.88
N LEU A 230 6.45 -5.82 -5.72
CA LEU A 230 5.53 -6.18 -6.81
C LEU A 230 4.14 -5.61 -6.53
N GLU A 231 3.44 -5.19 -7.58
CA GLU A 231 1.99 -4.93 -7.56
C GLU A 231 1.32 -5.74 -8.65
N THR A 232 0.34 -6.55 -8.25
CA THR A 232 -0.51 -7.30 -9.20
C THR A 232 -1.60 -6.41 -9.77
N ALA A 233 -2.19 -6.80 -10.90
CA ALA A 233 -3.21 -6.00 -11.56
C ALA A 233 -4.47 -6.79 -11.98
N ASP A 234 -4.39 -8.11 -12.14
CA ASP A 234 -5.46 -8.92 -12.76
C ASP A 234 -6.76 -8.92 -11.95
N THR A 235 -6.71 -8.63 -10.64
CA THR A 235 -7.87 -8.49 -9.76
C THR A 235 -8.44 -7.07 -9.71
N HIS A 236 -7.87 -6.10 -10.43
CA HIS A 236 -8.51 -4.78 -10.60
C HIS A 236 -9.84 -4.95 -11.33
N MET A 237 -10.89 -4.26 -10.84
CA MET A 237 -12.23 -4.38 -11.44
C MET A 237 -12.22 -4.07 -12.96
N PRO A 238 -12.92 -4.83 -13.79
CA PRO A 238 -13.85 -5.94 -13.51
C PRO A 238 -13.19 -7.31 -13.35
N GLY A 239 -11.88 -7.38 -13.27
CA GLY A 239 -11.07 -8.60 -13.20
C GLY A 239 -10.67 -9.12 -14.57
N TYR A 240 -9.44 -9.63 -14.68
CA TYR A 240 -8.91 -10.24 -15.89
C TYR A 240 -8.54 -11.70 -15.66
N VAL A 241 -8.91 -12.55 -16.60
CA VAL A 241 -8.44 -13.94 -16.71
C VAL A 241 -8.10 -14.17 -18.17
N SER A 242 -6.93 -14.75 -18.43
CA SER A 242 -6.54 -15.09 -19.79
C SER A 242 -7.60 -15.99 -20.46
N PRO A 243 -7.97 -15.72 -21.73
CA PRO A 243 -8.96 -16.54 -22.46
C PRO A 243 -8.59 -18.02 -22.60
N GLN A 244 -7.34 -18.40 -22.37
CA GLN A 244 -6.88 -19.78 -22.40
C GLN A 244 -7.16 -20.54 -21.11
N ILE A 245 -7.63 -19.84 -20.05
CA ILE A 245 -7.90 -20.43 -18.74
C ILE A 245 -9.39 -20.71 -18.61
N GLU A 246 -9.72 -21.94 -18.19
CA GLU A 246 -11.09 -22.34 -17.97
C GLU A 246 -11.69 -21.62 -16.74
N ASN A 247 -12.87 -21.04 -16.91
CA ASN A 247 -13.60 -20.41 -15.83
C ASN A 247 -14.17 -21.47 -14.87
N VAL A 248 -13.92 -21.26 -13.57
CA VAL A 248 -14.42 -22.12 -12.48
C VAL A 248 -15.80 -21.66 -11.99
N PHE A 249 -16.03 -20.36 -12.03
CA PHE A 249 -17.25 -19.72 -11.52
C PHE A 249 -18.02 -18.99 -12.63
N ASN A 250 -19.33 -18.84 -12.45
CA ASN A 250 -20.18 -18.03 -13.35
C ASN A 250 -20.00 -16.50 -13.14
N ASN A 251 -18.94 -16.07 -12.49
CA ASN A 251 -18.66 -14.67 -12.20
C ASN A 251 -17.21 -14.37 -12.59
N GLN A 252 -17.01 -13.39 -13.49
CA GLN A 252 -15.71 -13.00 -13.99
C GLN A 252 -14.76 -12.56 -12.89
N TYR A 253 -15.24 -11.76 -11.95
CA TYR A 253 -14.41 -11.26 -10.85
C TYR A 253 -13.98 -12.38 -9.90
N ALA A 254 -14.87 -13.33 -9.59
CA ALA A 254 -14.54 -14.52 -8.82
C ALA A 254 -13.46 -15.38 -9.52
N ASN A 255 -13.53 -15.51 -10.85
CA ASN A 255 -12.51 -16.23 -11.62
C ASN A 255 -11.15 -15.49 -11.56
N ALA A 256 -11.14 -14.16 -11.68
CA ALA A 256 -9.92 -13.37 -11.57
C ALA A 256 -9.26 -13.54 -10.19
N ILE A 257 -10.03 -13.45 -9.11
CA ILE A 257 -9.57 -13.69 -7.73
C ILE A 257 -8.99 -15.11 -7.60
N TYR A 258 -9.74 -16.12 -8.06
CA TYR A 258 -9.33 -17.52 -7.95
C TYR A 258 -8.08 -17.83 -8.78
N TYR A 259 -7.94 -17.24 -9.94
CA TYR A 259 -6.75 -17.37 -10.78
C TYR A 259 -5.55 -16.66 -10.14
N SER A 260 -5.71 -15.38 -9.77
CA SER A 260 -4.64 -14.58 -9.18
C SER A 260 -4.04 -15.26 -7.93
N GLN A 261 -4.87 -15.75 -7.00
CA GLN A 261 -4.37 -16.41 -5.80
C GLN A 261 -3.57 -17.69 -6.10
N ASN A 262 -3.89 -18.41 -7.18
CA ASN A 262 -3.11 -19.56 -7.62
C ASN A 262 -1.73 -19.14 -8.15
N GLU A 263 -1.65 -18.05 -8.91
CA GLU A 263 -0.37 -17.53 -9.45
C GLU A 263 0.53 -16.99 -8.32
N VAL A 264 -0.04 -16.25 -7.35
CA VAL A 264 0.67 -15.85 -6.12
C VAL A 264 1.25 -17.08 -5.40
N TYR A 265 0.44 -18.11 -5.20
CA TYR A 265 0.88 -19.34 -4.53
C TYR A 265 2.05 -19.99 -5.27
N LYS A 266 1.95 -20.16 -6.60
CA LYS A 266 3.03 -20.72 -7.42
C LYS A 266 4.31 -19.89 -7.32
N PHE A 267 4.18 -18.57 -7.29
CA PHE A 267 5.32 -17.66 -7.15
C PHE A 267 5.99 -17.80 -5.78
N VAL A 268 5.21 -17.85 -4.70
CA VAL A 268 5.74 -18.10 -3.34
C VAL A 268 6.41 -19.47 -3.25
N GLN A 269 5.83 -20.53 -3.85
CA GLN A 269 6.46 -21.84 -3.86
C GLN A 269 7.79 -21.83 -4.65
N TRP A 270 7.88 -21.05 -5.74
CA TRP A 270 9.14 -20.87 -6.44
C TRP A 270 10.18 -20.17 -5.57
N ILE A 271 9.82 -19.09 -4.85
CA ILE A 271 10.72 -18.40 -3.92
C ILE A 271 11.27 -19.37 -2.85
N LYS A 272 10.39 -20.22 -2.30
CA LYS A 272 10.78 -21.20 -1.27
C LYS A 272 11.82 -22.23 -1.75
N GLN A 273 11.95 -22.43 -3.05
CA GLN A 273 12.93 -23.35 -3.65
C GLN A 273 14.27 -22.67 -3.98
N GLN A 274 14.38 -21.35 -3.77
CA GLN A 274 15.57 -20.62 -4.16
C GLN A 274 16.63 -20.61 -3.04
N PRO A 275 17.93 -20.53 -3.40
CA PRO A 275 19.03 -20.54 -2.42
C PRO A 275 19.03 -19.33 -1.49
N PHE A 276 18.31 -18.25 -1.83
CA PHE A 276 18.17 -17.06 -1.01
C PHE A 276 17.01 -17.13 -0.01
N TYR A 277 16.14 -18.15 -0.06
CA TYR A 277 14.90 -18.18 0.72
C TYR A 277 15.13 -18.07 2.21
N ASP A 278 16.10 -18.80 2.77
CA ASP A 278 16.38 -18.79 4.20
C ASP A 278 16.71 -17.39 4.75
N ASN A 279 17.22 -16.50 3.88
CA ASN A 279 17.52 -15.10 4.21
C ASN A 279 16.56 -14.11 3.55
N THR A 280 15.31 -14.48 3.30
CA THR A 280 14.33 -13.63 2.63
C THR A 280 13.01 -13.63 3.38
N THR A 281 12.53 -12.44 3.71
CA THR A 281 11.18 -12.22 4.27
C THR A 281 10.22 -11.91 3.14
N ILE A 282 9.04 -12.54 3.12
CA ILE A 282 8.01 -12.34 2.09
C ILE A 282 6.80 -11.67 2.74
N ILE A 283 6.34 -10.58 2.14
CA ILE A 283 5.14 -9.85 2.55
C ILE A 283 4.09 -10.02 1.46
N LEU A 284 2.91 -10.49 1.83
CA LEU A 284 1.71 -10.54 0.98
C LEU A 284 0.64 -9.69 1.65
N ILE A 285 0.17 -8.65 0.99
CA ILE A 285 -0.87 -7.79 1.54
C ILE A 285 -1.79 -7.29 0.42
N GLY A 286 -3.11 -7.35 0.65
CA GLY A 286 -4.06 -6.64 -0.20
C GLY A 286 -3.77 -5.15 -0.15
N ASP A 287 -3.67 -4.51 -1.30
CA ASP A 287 -3.35 -3.08 -1.36
C ASP A 287 -4.50 -2.22 -0.84
N HIS A 288 -5.75 -2.47 -1.26
CA HIS A 288 -6.96 -1.81 -0.75
C HIS A 288 -8.19 -2.72 -0.87
N LEU A 289 -9.35 -2.25 -0.41
CA LEU A 289 -10.61 -2.95 -0.59
C LEU A 289 -11.12 -2.77 -2.03
N SER A 290 -11.59 -3.85 -2.63
CA SER A 290 -12.08 -3.84 -4.01
C SER A 290 -13.20 -2.83 -4.23
N MET A 291 -13.13 -2.11 -5.35
CA MET A 291 -14.14 -1.18 -5.83
C MET A 291 -15.21 -1.85 -6.73
N CYS A 292 -15.21 -3.18 -6.88
CA CYS A 292 -16.15 -3.93 -7.69
C CYS A 292 -17.54 -4.00 -7.01
N SER A 293 -18.30 -2.91 -7.06
CA SER A 293 -19.60 -2.77 -6.38
C SER A 293 -20.62 -3.88 -6.72
N ASP A 294 -20.61 -4.35 -7.97
CA ASP A 294 -21.51 -5.42 -8.42
C ASP A 294 -21.23 -6.76 -7.75
N PHE A 295 -19.97 -7.05 -7.44
CA PHE A 295 -19.58 -8.25 -6.72
C PHE A 295 -20.11 -8.23 -5.27
N PHE A 296 -20.08 -7.06 -4.64
CA PHE A 296 -20.47 -6.87 -3.25
C PHE A 296 -21.93 -6.44 -3.03
N LYS A 297 -22.75 -6.33 -4.07
CA LYS A 297 -24.13 -5.79 -3.98
C LYS A 297 -25.06 -6.53 -2.99
N ASN A 298 -24.81 -7.80 -2.74
CA ASN A 298 -25.61 -8.65 -1.85
C ASN A 298 -24.97 -8.87 -0.47
N VAL A 299 -23.82 -8.24 -0.21
CA VAL A 299 -23.12 -8.38 1.07
C VAL A 299 -23.88 -7.70 2.19
N ASN A 300 -23.95 -8.35 3.34
CA ASN A 300 -24.53 -7.75 4.54
C ASN A 300 -23.80 -6.43 4.86
N LYS A 301 -24.56 -5.34 5.01
CA LYS A 301 -24.02 -4.00 5.30
C LYS A 301 -23.20 -3.93 6.60
N ASN A 302 -23.40 -4.87 7.52
CA ASN A 302 -22.66 -4.96 8.78
C ASN A 302 -21.40 -5.84 8.65
N TYR A 303 -21.16 -6.47 7.49
CA TYR A 303 -19.95 -7.24 7.27
C TYR A 303 -18.75 -6.29 7.14
N ASN A 304 -17.73 -6.50 7.95
CA ASN A 304 -16.52 -5.69 7.93
C ASN A 304 -15.50 -6.28 6.93
N ARG A 305 -15.42 -5.70 5.75
CA ARG A 305 -14.43 -6.09 4.74
C ARG A 305 -13.03 -5.67 5.20
N THR A 306 -12.05 -6.53 5.01
CA THR A 306 -10.65 -6.25 5.37
C THR A 306 -9.69 -6.80 4.33
N GLN A 307 -8.55 -6.14 4.19
CA GLN A 307 -7.46 -6.57 3.31
C GLN A 307 -6.83 -7.87 3.82
N TYR A 308 -6.41 -8.74 2.90
CA TYR A 308 -5.57 -9.89 3.21
C TYR A 308 -4.19 -9.42 3.69
N ASN A 309 -3.60 -10.11 4.67
CA ASN A 309 -2.25 -9.81 5.15
C ASN A 309 -1.53 -11.08 5.58
N LEU A 310 -0.23 -11.18 5.23
CA LEU A 310 0.58 -12.32 5.60
C LEU A 310 2.08 -11.98 5.52
N ILE A 311 2.83 -12.37 6.54
CA ILE A 311 4.30 -12.31 6.57
C ILE A 311 4.84 -13.73 6.66
N ILE A 312 5.64 -14.14 5.67
CA ILE A 312 6.26 -15.46 5.60
C ILE A 312 7.77 -15.34 5.84
N ASN A 313 8.31 -16.29 6.57
CA ASN A 313 9.73 -16.40 6.84
C ASN A 313 10.36 -15.11 7.40
N PRO A 314 9.85 -14.55 8.51
CA PRO A 314 10.51 -13.42 9.16
C PRO A 314 11.87 -13.83 9.71
N SER A 315 12.64 -12.86 10.16
CA SER A 315 13.94 -13.11 10.80
C SER A 315 13.80 -14.05 12.00
N PRO A 316 14.71 -15.02 12.17
CA PRO A 316 14.74 -15.84 13.39
C PRO A 316 15.10 -15.03 14.65
N GLU A 317 15.65 -13.81 14.48
CA GLU A 317 15.96 -12.89 15.58
C GLU A 317 14.77 -11.98 15.95
N LEU A 318 13.63 -12.13 15.26
CA LEU A 318 12.44 -11.34 15.54
C LEU A 318 11.88 -11.65 16.93
N GLU A 319 11.75 -10.61 17.74
CA GLU A 319 11.07 -10.70 19.02
C GLU A 319 9.55 -10.62 18.81
N ILE A 320 8.86 -11.70 19.15
CA ILE A 320 7.41 -11.83 18.93
C ILE A 320 6.69 -11.83 20.28
N SER A 321 5.83 -10.86 20.50
CA SER A 321 4.93 -10.87 21.65
C SER A 321 3.85 -11.96 21.49
N LYS A 322 3.51 -12.66 22.58
CA LYS A 322 2.54 -13.75 22.56
C LYS A 322 1.10 -13.29 22.21
N THR A 323 0.79 -12.02 22.38
CA THR A 323 -0.57 -11.46 22.22
C THR A 323 -0.72 -10.54 21.01
N CYS A 324 0.28 -10.52 20.11
CA CYS A 324 0.33 -9.53 19.03
C CYS A 324 -0.54 -9.86 17.81
N PHE A 325 -1.09 -11.06 17.68
CA PHE A 325 -1.73 -11.48 16.42
C PHE A 325 -3.23 -11.23 16.34
N ASN A 326 -3.93 -11.21 17.46
CA ASN A 326 -5.38 -11.06 17.53
C ASN A 326 -5.78 -9.85 18.35
N ASN A 327 -6.98 -9.34 18.10
CA ASN A 327 -7.56 -8.18 18.81
C ASN A 327 -6.69 -6.94 18.72
N ARG A 328 -5.97 -6.75 17.58
CA ARG A 328 -5.17 -5.57 17.29
C ARG A 328 -5.94 -4.63 16.35
N ILE A 329 -6.22 -3.42 16.79
CA ILE A 329 -6.80 -2.40 15.90
C ILE A 329 -5.65 -1.70 15.19
N TRP A 330 -5.45 -2.01 13.91
CA TRP A 330 -4.31 -1.57 13.13
C TRP A 330 -4.70 -1.16 11.69
N SER A 331 -3.77 -0.54 10.99
CA SER A 331 -3.93 -0.08 9.61
C SER A 331 -2.63 -0.23 8.80
N ASN A 332 -2.68 0.15 7.54
CA ASN A 332 -1.51 0.11 6.64
C ASN A 332 -0.31 0.95 7.13
N TYR A 333 -0.51 1.94 8.02
CA TYR A 333 0.61 2.70 8.63
C TYR A 333 1.54 1.82 9.44
N ASP A 334 0.99 0.78 10.08
CA ASP A 334 1.72 -0.11 10.96
C ASP A 334 2.64 -1.08 10.20
N MET A 335 2.45 -1.23 8.87
CA MET A 335 3.30 -2.11 8.05
C MET A 335 4.72 -1.59 7.93
N TYR A 336 4.97 -0.28 7.92
CA TYR A 336 6.30 0.29 7.84
C TYR A 336 7.24 -0.26 8.94
N PRO A 337 6.99 -0.04 10.24
CA PRO A 337 7.82 -0.62 11.29
C PRO A 337 7.69 -2.15 11.39
N THR A 338 6.53 -2.74 11.07
CA THR A 338 6.32 -4.18 11.17
C THR A 338 7.16 -4.96 10.17
N VAL A 339 7.28 -4.50 8.92
CA VAL A 339 8.10 -5.16 7.91
C VAL A 339 9.58 -5.05 8.25
N LEU A 340 10.06 -3.90 8.72
CA LEU A 340 11.43 -3.75 9.20
C LEU A 340 11.71 -4.72 10.36
N ALA A 341 10.80 -4.82 11.33
CA ALA A 341 10.94 -5.79 12.42
C ALA A 341 10.96 -7.24 11.91
N ALA A 342 10.09 -7.59 10.95
CA ALA A 342 10.08 -8.91 10.32
C ALA A 342 11.41 -9.24 9.62
N MET A 343 12.13 -8.22 9.13
CA MET A 343 13.47 -8.35 8.56
C MET A 343 14.56 -8.47 9.64
N GLY A 344 14.21 -8.41 10.92
CA GLY A 344 15.14 -8.49 12.06
C GLY A 344 15.69 -7.15 12.53
N VAL A 345 15.16 -6.04 12.03
CA VAL A 345 15.56 -4.70 12.47
C VAL A 345 14.96 -4.41 13.85
N LYS A 346 15.78 -4.04 14.81
CA LYS A 346 15.34 -3.55 16.11
C LYS A 346 15.05 -2.06 16.00
N ILE A 347 13.84 -1.68 16.38
CA ILE A 347 13.32 -0.32 16.28
C ILE A 347 13.16 0.24 17.69
N ASP A 348 13.86 1.33 18.01
CA ASP A 348 13.73 1.97 19.33
C ASP A 348 12.30 2.49 19.50
N GLY A 349 11.65 2.11 20.63
CA GLY A 349 10.24 2.44 20.89
C GLY A 349 9.21 1.72 20.01
N ASN A 350 9.62 0.81 19.10
CA ASN A 350 8.73 0.03 18.22
C ASN A 350 7.77 0.87 17.33
N ARG A 351 8.10 2.13 17.04
CA ARG A 351 7.25 3.04 16.26
C ARG A 351 8.05 3.80 15.22
N LEU A 352 7.44 4.03 14.05
CA LEU A 352 7.95 4.91 12.98
C LEU A 352 6.76 5.65 12.36
N ALA A 353 6.88 6.95 12.18
CA ALA A 353 5.79 7.82 11.75
C ALA A 353 4.54 7.62 12.62
N LEU A 354 3.38 7.33 12.03
CA LEU A 354 2.17 6.96 12.78
C LEU A 354 2.09 5.46 13.09
N GLY A 355 2.94 4.64 12.45
CA GLY A 355 2.91 3.18 12.54
C GLY A 355 3.56 2.61 13.79
N THR A 356 3.12 1.44 14.17
CA THR A 356 3.62 0.63 15.29
C THR A 356 4.01 -0.76 14.80
N ASN A 357 5.13 -1.29 15.29
CA ASN A 357 5.54 -2.67 15.05
C ASN A 357 4.52 -3.65 15.67
N LEU A 358 3.76 -4.32 14.82
CA LEU A 358 2.68 -5.23 15.25
C LEU A 358 3.19 -6.49 15.94
N PHE A 359 4.45 -6.86 15.83
CA PHE A 359 5.05 -7.96 16.61
C PHE A 359 5.31 -7.58 18.06
N SER A 360 5.24 -6.30 18.40
CA SER A 360 5.40 -5.80 19.77
C SER A 360 4.06 -5.67 20.51
N ASN A 361 4.13 -5.39 21.81
CA ASN A 361 2.97 -5.02 22.64
C ASN A 361 2.69 -3.51 22.63
N GLU A 362 3.47 -2.73 21.87
CA GLU A 362 3.23 -1.29 21.76
C GLU A 362 1.87 -1.06 21.09
N PRO A 363 0.99 -0.23 21.67
CA PRO A 363 -0.32 0.02 21.08
C PRO A 363 -0.21 0.91 19.83
N THR A 364 -1.01 0.58 18.80
CA THR A 364 -1.15 1.41 17.60
C THR A 364 -1.83 2.75 17.92
N VAL A 365 -1.79 3.71 17.00
CA VAL A 365 -2.55 4.96 17.17
C VAL A 365 -4.06 4.71 17.32
N PHE A 366 -4.57 3.67 16.63
CA PHE A 366 -5.98 3.28 16.71
C PHE A 366 -6.34 2.61 18.03
N GLU A 367 -5.44 1.86 18.64
CA GLU A 367 -5.63 1.25 19.96
C GLU A 367 -5.57 2.31 21.07
N ARG A 368 -4.73 3.35 20.92
CA ARG A 368 -4.60 4.44 21.90
C ARG A 368 -5.81 5.37 21.92
N TYR A 369 -6.34 5.72 20.76
CA TYR A 369 -7.34 6.79 20.63
C TYR A 369 -8.70 6.33 20.12
N GLY A 370 -8.82 5.08 19.65
CA GLY A 370 -10.00 4.54 18.99
C GLY A 370 -10.10 4.93 17.52
N TYR A 371 -10.55 3.96 16.68
CA TYR A 371 -10.58 4.09 15.21
C TYR A 371 -11.38 5.33 14.75
N ASP A 372 -12.58 5.53 15.28
CA ASP A 372 -13.46 6.62 14.85
C ASP A 372 -12.86 8.01 15.11
N TYR A 373 -12.21 8.18 16.26
CA TYR A 373 -11.54 9.43 16.59
C TYR A 373 -10.37 9.69 15.65
N VAL A 374 -9.46 8.73 15.50
CA VAL A 374 -8.30 8.85 14.63
C VAL A 374 -8.73 9.15 13.20
N ASN A 375 -9.70 8.40 12.66
CA ASN A 375 -10.19 8.58 11.30
C ASN A 375 -10.82 9.98 11.09
N LYS A 376 -11.52 10.51 12.08
CA LYS A 376 -12.04 11.89 12.05
C LYS A 376 -10.92 12.94 12.08
N GLU A 377 -9.89 12.74 12.88
CA GLU A 377 -8.74 13.65 12.93
C GLU A 377 -7.96 13.61 11.62
N LEU A 378 -7.70 12.42 11.07
CA LEU A 378 -7.04 12.26 9.79
C LEU A 378 -7.86 12.82 8.60
N ALA A 379 -9.18 12.94 8.72
CA ALA A 379 -10.03 13.54 7.68
C ALA A 379 -9.94 15.07 7.64
N LYS A 380 -9.46 15.73 8.70
CA LYS A 380 -9.30 17.19 8.76
C LYS A 380 -8.07 17.66 7.96
N LYS A 381 -7.95 18.96 7.69
CA LYS A 381 -6.75 19.56 7.13
C LYS A 381 -5.56 19.26 8.06
N VAL A 382 -4.44 18.82 7.51
CA VAL A 382 -3.17 18.77 8.27
C VAL A 382 -2.76 20.19 8.67
N SER A 383 -1.99 20.32 9.74
CA SER A 383 -1.46 21.63 10.13
C SER A 383 -0.53 22.17 9.05
N ASP A 384 -0.32 23.47 9.03
CA ASP A 384 0.58 24.11 8.06
C ASP A 384 2.03 23.63 8.25
N GLU A 385 2.40 23.24 9.46
CA GLU A 385 3.72 22.71 9.80
C GLU A 385 3.92 21.30 9.19
N VAL A 386 2.94 20.39 9.35
CA VAL A 386 2.97 19.07 8.69
C VAL A 386 2.83 19.18 7.17
N ASP A 387 2.02 20.11 6.67
CA ASP A 387 1.92 20.37 5.23
C ASP A 387 3.25 20.89 4.67
N GLY A 388 3.92 21.77 5.40
CA GLY A 388 5.28 22.22 5.10
C GLY A 388 6.30 21.08 5.10
N PHE A 389 6.27 20.23 6.11
CA PHE A 389 7.12 19.03 6.23
C PHE A 389 6.88 18.05 5.08
N LEU A 390 5.65 17.74 4.73
CA LEU A 390 5.33 16.86 3.61
C LEU A 390 5.69 17.46 2.25
N LYS A 391 5.74 18.79 2.14
CA LYS A 391 6.10 19.53 0.92
C LYS A 391 7.57 19.95 0.84
N GLU A 392 8.32 19.89 1.87
CA GLU A 392 9.72 20.30 2.13
C GLU A 392 10.56 20.73 0.90
N LEU A 393 10.04 21.70 0.15
CA LEU A 393 10.77 22.38 -0.90
C LEU A 393 10.87 23.84 -0.53
N SER A 394 12.07 24.40 -0.66
CA SER A 394 12.19 25.85 -0.60
C SER A 394 11.26 26.45 -1.67
N ARG A 395 10.61 27.54 -1.37
CA ARG A 395 9.71 28.26 -2.31
C ARG A 395 10.40 28.51 -3.67
N SER A 396 11.72 28.72 -3.66
CA SER A 396 12.56 28.86 -4.86
C SER A 396 12.67 27.57 -5.69
N GLU A 397 12.71 26.38 -5.05
CA GLU A 397 12.77 25.09 -5.76
C GLU A 397 11.42 24.69 -6.35
N ILE A 398 10.32 25.03 -5.68
CA ILE A 398 8.96 24.86 -6.20
C ILE A 398 8.77 25.73 -7.45
N ILE A 399 9.17 26.98 -7.40
CA ILE A 399 9.07 27.94 -8.52
C ILE A 399 9.96 27.47 -9.69
N SER A 400 11.20 27.08 -9.44
CA SER A 400 12.15 26.64 -10.47
C SER A 400 11.64 25.37 -11.18
N LYS A 401 11.15 24.37 -10.45
CA LYS A 401 10.63 23.12 -11.04
C LYS A 401 9.26 23.29 -11.68
N SER A 402 8.42 24.22 -11.21
CA SER A 402 7.15 24.53 -11.82
C SER A 402 7.29 25.33 -13.11
N LEU A 403 8.32 26.16 -13.25
CA LEU A 403 8.64 26.86 -14.50
C LEU A 403 9.07 25.90 -15.61
N ASP A 404 9.76 24.81 -15.25
CA ASP A 404 10.20 23.80 -16.23
C ASP A 404 9.09 22.84 -16.67
N ASN A 405 8.03 22.65 -15.86
CA ASN A 405 7.00 21.65 -16.11
C ASN A 405 5.54 22.16 -16.22
N TYR A 406 5.16 23.28 -15.57
CA TYR A 406 3.77 23.77 -15.56
C TYR A 406 3.68 25.29 -15.31
N GLY A 407 3.34 26.06 -16.34
CA GLY A 407 3.07 27.49 -16.22
C GLY A 407 1.84 27.91 -15.41
N TYR A 408 1.21 27.00 -14.68
CA TYR A 408 -0.07 27.23 -13.97
C TYR A 408 0.07 27.57 -12.48
N ILE A 409 1.17 27.20 -11.82
CA ILE A 409 1.34 27.44 -10.38
C ILE A 409 1.71 28.90 -10.09
N LEU A 410 2.28 29.60 -11.06
CA LEU A 410 2.65 31.03 -10.91
C LEU A 410 1.46 31.98 -10.81
N LEU A 411 0.25 31.56 -11.21
CA LEU A 411 -0.93 32.43 -11.17
C LEU A 411 -1.62 32.49 -9.80
N VAL A 412 -1.38 31.51 -8.93
CA VAL A 412 -2.03 31.45 -7.60
C VAL A 412 -1.24 32.26 -6.56
N ASP A 413 0.09 32.28 -6.66
CA ASP A 413 0.96 33.00 -5.70
C ASP A 413 0.99 34.53 -5.95
N ASN A 414 0.59 35.01 -7.13
CA ASN A 414 0.52 36.45 -7.43
C ASN A 414 -0.81 37.12 -7.03
N ILE A 415 -1.81 36.35 -6.58
CA ILE A 415 -3.10 36.91 -6.16
C ILE A 415 -3.04 37.36 -4.69
N ASP A 416 -2.18 36.76 -3.87
CA ASP A 416 -2.05 37.12 -2.45
C ASP A 416 -1.11 38.32 -2.18
N GLU A 417 -0.33 38.78 -3.18
CA GLU A 417 0.51 39.98 -3.06
C GLU A 417 -0.12 41.25 -3.65
N ALA A 418 -1.31 41.15 -4.26
CA ALA A 418 -1.98 42.27 -4.92
C ALA A 418 -3.31 42.67 -4.27
N GLY A 419 -3.62 42.21 -3.05
CA GLY A 419 -4.82 42.56 -2.29
C GLY A 419 -4.59 43.11 -0.93
#